data_5b2aab149e2393e2c08811c2d53c5498
#
_entry.id   5b2aab149e2393e2c08811c2d53c5498
#
_cell.length_a   1.000
_cell.length_b   1.000
_cell.length_c   1.000
_cell.angle_alpha   90.00
_cell.angle_beta   90.00
_cell.angle_gamma   90.00
#
_symmetry.space_group_name_H-M   'P 1'
#
loop_
_entity.id
_entity.type
_entity.pdbx_description
1 polymer ?
#
loop_
_entity_poly.entity_id
_entity_poly.type
_entity_poly.pdbx_seq_one_letter_code
_entity_poly.pdbx_strand_id
1 'polypeptide(L)'
;MKEFLLLLAGFLLAHIPGVFDRKRKLKTHWHAIRAEMILSKEKVETLLSARIPAPLYRLPVVAYSTSFPILLAEGAVTEDEVMKIGRCFGQMQDINRGLDYASEMYKLGNNEKLEKEHERNCLKANALLFGEDGEESLFEPAKKIIDSKISVSWWRY
;
A
#
# COMPACT_ATOMS: atom_id res chain seq x y z
N MET A 1 -24.25 -29.32 35.72
CA MET A 1 -24.52 -28.64 34.45
C MET A 1 -24.50 -27.10 34.54
N LYS A 2 -25.15 -26.48 35.53
CA LYS A 2 -25.16 -25.00 35.71
C LYS A 2 -23.75 -24.39 35.89
N GLU A 3 -22.92 -25.05 36.72
CA GLU A 3 -21.54 -24.58 36.99
C GLU A 3 -20.63 -24.63 35.76
N PHE A 4 -20.80 -25.66 34.90
CA PHE A 4 -20.06 -25.79 33.64
C PHE A 4 -20.46 -24.68 32.65
N LEU A 5 -21.75 -24.34 32.58
CA LEU A 5 -22.24 -23.22 31.76
C LEU A 5 -21.73 -21.88 32.23
N LEU A 6 -21.61 -21.64 33.53
CA LEU A 6 -21.05 -20.41 34.11
C LEU A 6 -19.54 -20.30 33.85
N LEU A 7 -18.79 -21.39 33.95
CA LEU A 7 -17.39 -21.46 33.59
C LEU A 7 -17.14 -21.16 32.10
N LEU A 8 -17.96 -21.78 31.24
CA LEU A 8 -17.91 -21.56 29.79
C LEU A 8 -18.26 -20.09 29.42
N ALA A 9 -19.28 -19.52 30.04
CA ALA A 9 -19.67 -18.13 29.85
C ALA A 9 -18.56 -17.16 30.33
N GLY A 10 -17.97 -17.43 31.48
CA GLY A 10 -16.83 -16.64 31.98
C GLY A 10 -15.62 -16.70 31.07
N PHE A 11 -15.28 -17.88 30.56
CA PHE A 11 -14.20 -18.06 29.57
C PHE A 11 -14.46 -17.30 28.26
N LEU A 12 -15.68 -17.41 27.72
CA LEU A 12 -16.06 -16.68 26.52
C LEU A 12 -16.00 -15.16 26.73
N LEU A 13 -16.56 -14.66 27.83
CA LEU A 13 -16.53 -13.24 28.16
C LEU A 13 -15.11 -12.69 28.34
N ALA A 14 -14.18 -13.50 28.85
CA ALA A 14 -12.79 -13.10 29.01
C ALA A 14 -12.01 -13.03 27.68
N HIS A 15 -12.36 -13.89 26.68
CA HIS A 15 -11.61 -14.01 25.44
C HIS A 15 -12.17 -13.14 24.30
N ILE A 16 -13.49 -12.89 24.30
CA ILE A 16 -14.17 -12.11 23.26
C ILE A 16 -13.57 -10.71 23.06
N PRO A 17 -13.31 -9.89 24.11
CA PRO A 17 -12.75 -8.55 23.94
C PRO A 17 -11.39 -8.55 23.22
N GLY A 18 -10.50 -9.48 23.56
CA GLY A 18 -9.17 -9.57 22.94
C GLY A 18 -9.20 -9.87 21.44
N VAL A 19 -10.13 -10.72 21.00
CA VAL A 19 -10.32 -11.03 19.58
C VAL A 19 -10.83 -9.80 18.82
N PHE A 20 -11.78 -9.05 19.39
CA PHE A 20 -12.29 -7.83 18.78
C PHE A 20 -11.24 -6.75 18.66
N ASP A 21 -10.45 -6.55 19.71
CA ASP A 21 -9.37 -5.54 19.70
C ASP A 21 -8.30 -5.89 18.67
N ARG A 22 -7.92 -7.16 18.55
CA ARG A 22 -6.98 -7.62 17.51
C ARG A 22 -7.51 -7.31 16.11
N LYS A 23 -8.74 -7.67 15.81
CA LYS A 23 -9.38 -7.40 14.51
C LYS A 23 -9.47 -5.91 14.22
N ARG A 24 -9.85 -5.10 15.18
CA ARG A 24 -9.90 -3.63 15.05
C ARG A 24 -8.53 -3.05 14.72
N LYS A 25 -7.48 -3.52 15.39
CA LYS A 25 -6.09 -3.09 15.11
C LYS A 25 -5.67 -3.45 13.68
N LEU A 26 -5.91 -4.70 13.24
CA LEU A 26 -5.61 -5.13 11.87
C LEU A 26 -6.34 -4.26 10.83
N LYS A 27 -7.62 -3.96 11.07
CA LYS A 27 -8.40 -3.10 10.18
C LYS A 27 -7.84 -1.68 10.11
N THR A 28 -7.31 -1.14 11.21
CA THR A 28 -6.64 0.17 11.24
C THR A 28 -5.40 0.18 10.34
N HIS A 29 -4.59 -0.89 10.37
CA HIS A 29 -3.42 -1.02 9.48
C HIS A 29 -3.83 -1.07 8.00
N TRP A 30 -4.89 -1.80 7.65
CA TRP A 30 -5.42 -1.82 6.29
C TRP A 30 -5.91 -0.45 5.83
N HIS A 31 -6.61 0.30 6.69
CA HIS A 31 -7.03 1.67 6.38
C HIS A 31 -5.86 2.61 6.14
N ALA A 32 -4.78 2.49 6.93
CA ALA A 32 -3.59 3.30 6.75
C ALA A 32 -2.92 3.03 5.39
N ILE A 33 -2.73 1.75 5.01
CA ILE A 33 -2.17 1.37 3.70
C ILE A 33 -3.08 1.84 2.56
N ARG A 34 -4.41 1.71 2.71
CA ARG A 34 -5.38 2.19 1.72
C ARG A 34 -5.29 3.70 1.49
N ALA A 35 -5.24 4.48 2.56
CA ALA A 35 -5.11 5.93 2.47
C ALA A 35 -3.83 6.34 1.74
N GLU A 36 -2.72 5.67 2.05
CA GLU A 36 -1.43 5.87 1.39
C GLU A 36 -1.49 5.54 -0.11
N MET A 37 -2.15 4.45 -0.50
CA MET A 37 -2.37 4.11 -1.92
C MET A 37 -3.16 5.20 -2.66
N ILE A 38 -4.23 5.71 -2.07
CA ILE A 38 -5.05 6.76 -2.69
C ILE A 38 -4.22 8.02 -2.92
N LEU A 39 -3.47 8.46 -1.90
CA LEU A 39 -2.57 9.61 -2.03
C LEU A 39 -1.46 9.38 -3.06
N SER A 40 -0.93 8.15 -3.14
CA SER A 40 0.07 7.80 -4.15
C SER A 40 -0.51 7.88 -5.55
N LYS A 41 -1.74 7.41 -5.77
CA LYS A 41 -2.43 7.53 -7.06
C LYS A 41 -2.53 8.98 -7.52
N GLU A 42 -3.03 9.88 -6.66
CA GLU A 42 -3.16 11.31 -6.97
C GLU A 42 -1.81 11.93 -7.35
N LYS A 43 -0.74 11.57 -6.63
CA LYS A 43 0.62 12.06 -6.94
C LYS A 43 1.17 11.50 -8.25
N VAL A 44 0.90 10.23 -8.56
CA VAL A 44 1.29 9.61 -9.84
C VAL A 44 0.54 10.26 -10.99
N GLU A 45 -0.77 10.48 -10.88
CA GLU A 45 -1.56 11.22 -11.86
C GLU A 45 -1.03 12.64 -12.08
N THR A 46 -0.60 13.31 -11.00
CA THR A 46 0.04 14.63 -11.08
C THR A 46 1.39 14.55 -11.79
N LEU A 47 2.21 13.52 -11.55
CA LEU A 47 3.49 13.32 -12.24
C LEU A 47 3.30 13.18 -13.76
N LEU A 48 2.28 12.42 -14.16
CA LEU A 48 1.96 12.18 -15.56
C LEU A 48 1.38 13.42 -16.27
N SER A 49 0.57 14.23 -15.57
CA SER A 49 -0.13 15.37 -16.16
C SER A 49 0.66 16.68 -16.13
N ALA A 50 1.37 16.96 -15.04
CA ALA A 50 1.99 18.25 -14.81
C ALA A 50 3.34 18.43 -15.52
N ARG A 51 3.94 17.37 -16.06
CA ARG A 51 5.23 17.39 -16.77
C ARG A 51 6.35 18.10 -16.01
N ILE A 52 6.38 17.95 -14.69
CA ILE A 52 7.42 18.54 -13.83
C ILE A 52 8.56 17.51 -13.68
N PRO A 53 9.74 17.75 -14.26
CA PRO A 53 10.82 16.77 -14.28
C PRO A 53 11.38 16.42 -12.90
N ALA A 54 11.38 17.38 -11.95
CA ALA A 54 11.88 17.18 -10.59
C ALA A 54 10.87 17.69 -9.55
N PRO A 55 9.74 17.01 -9.34
CA PRO A 55 8.77 17.43 -8.33
C PRO A 55 9.33 17.26 -6.91
N LEU A 56 8.94 18.17 -6.01
CA LEU A 56 9.39 18.14 -4.61
C LEU A 56 8.70 17.07 -3.76
N TYR A 57 7.56 16.55 -4.21
CA TYR A 57 6.86 15.50 -3.49
C TYR A 57 7.45 14.12 -3.74
N ARG A 58 7.14 13.19 -2.85
CA ARG A 58 7.39 11.74 -2.99
C ARG A 58 6.08 11.00 -2.83
N LEU A 59 6.02 9.80 -3.42
CA LEU A 59 4.89 8.89 -3.19
C LEU A 59 4.98 8.37 -1.75
N PRO A 60 3.93 8.48 -0.96
CA PRO A 60 3.94 7.98 0.41
C PRO A 60 4.03 6.45 0.42
N VAL A 61 4.92 5.91 1.25
CA VAL A 61 5.15 4.47 1.45
C VAL A 61 5.42 4.13 2.93
N VAL A 62 5.14 5.06 3.84
CA VAL A 62 5.42 4.93 5.27
C VAL A 62 4.44 3.97 5.94
N ALA A 63 3.14 4.10 5.64
CA ALA A 63 2.12 3.22 6.21
C ALA A 63 2.32 1.77 5.72
N TYR A 64 2.70 1.57 4.46
CA TYR A 64 3.09 0.25 3.97
C TYR A 64 4.27 -0.30 4.76
N SER A 65 5.35 0.46 4.89
CA SER A 65 6.57 0.02 5.57
C SER A 65 6.38 -0.31 7.05
N THR A 66 5.43 0.35 7.72
CA THR A 66 5.17 0.15 9.16
C THR A 66 4.04 -0.85 9.44
N SER A 67 2.98 -0.82 8.65
CA SER A 67 1.76 -1.62 8.88
C SER A 67 1.81 -3.00 8.22
N PHE A 68 2.42 -3.11 7.04
CA PHE A 68 2.44 -4.37 6.29
C PHE A 68 3.19 -5.50 7.01
N PRO A 69 4.36 -5.27 7.65
CA PRO A 69 5.02 -6.30 8.46
C PRO A 69 4.16 -6.80 9.62
N ILE A 70 3.33 -5.93 10.23
CA ILE A 70 2.41 -6.33 11.29
C ILE A 70 1.32 -7.25 10.73
N LEU A 71 0.76 -6.90 9.57
CA LEU A 71 -0.25 -7.74 8.90
C LEU A 71 0.31 -9.12 8.49
N LEU A 72 1.58 -9.18 8.08
CA LEU A 72 2.29 -10.43 7.80
C LEU A 72 2.47 -11.27 9.07
N ALA A 73 2.97 -10.69 10.14
CA ALA A 73 3.19 -11.38 11.40
C ALA A 73 1.90 -11.94 12.01
N GLU A 74 0.77 -11.26 11.78
CA GLU A 74 -0.55 -11.66 12.24
C GLU A 74 -1.24 -12.68 11.30
N GLY A 75 -0.60 -13.08 10.19
CA GLY A 75 -1.16 -14.00 9.20
C GLY A 75 -2.38 -13.43 8.45
N ALA A 76 -2.50 -12.10 8.37
CA ALA A 76 -3.64 -11.43 7.76
C ALA A 76 -3.57 -11.36 6.22
N VAL A 77 -2.48 -11.83 5.62
CA VAL A 77 -2.19 -11.81 4.17
C VAL A 77 -1.75 -13.18 3.68
N THR A 78 -2.18 -13.56 2.49
CA THR A 78 -1.72 -14.73 1.77
C THR A 78 -0.47 -14.41 0.94
N GLU A 79 0.25 -15.42 0.48
CA GLU A 79 1.44 -15.26 -0.36
C GLU A 79 1.14 -14.49 -1.66
N ASP A 80 0.05 -14.81 -2.36
CA ASP A 80 -0.39 -14.09 -3.58
C ASP A 80 -0.69 -12.61 -3.29
N GLU A 81 -1.35 -12.32 -2.16
CA GLU A 81 -1.63 -10.96 -1.73
C GLU A 81 -0.34 -10.19 -1.41
N VAL A 82 0.62 -10.85 -0.76
CA VAL A 82 1.95 -10.27 -0.48
C VAL A 82 2.65 -9.89 -1.78
N MET A 83 2.63 -10.77 -2.77
CA MET A 83 3.25 -10.51 -4.07
C MET A 83 2.62 -9.33 -4.79
N LYS A 84 1.28 -9.25 -4.85
CA LYS A 84 0.56 -8.17 -5.54
C LYS A 84 0.74 -6.83 -4.84
N ILE A 85 0.58 -6.77 -3.53
CA ILE A 85 0.77 -5.54 -2.75
C ILE A 85 2.24 -5.12 -2.80
N GLY A 86 3.17 -6.08 -2.63
CA GLY A 86 4.61 -5.81 -2.64
C GLY A 86 5.10 -5.26 -3.98
N ARG A 87 4.63 -5.79 -5.12
CA ARG A 87 4.94 -5.25 -6.46
C ARG A 87 4.45 -3.82 -6.61
N CYS A 88 3.22 -3.53 -6.18
CA CYS A 88 2.66 -2.18 -6.26
C CYS A 88 3.50 -1.18 -5.46
N PHE A 89 3.78 -1.45 -4.19
CA PHE A 89 4.59 -0.56 -3.34
C PHE A 89 6.07 -0.55 -3.73
N GLY A 90 6.61 -1.66 -4.24
CA GLY A 90 7.96 -1.72 -4.83
C GLY A 90 8.10 -0.76 -5.99
N GLN A 91 7.12 -0.73 -6.91
CA GLN A 91 7.11 0.22 -8.02
C GLN A 91 7.02 1.68 -7.53
N MET A 92 6.22 1.96 -6.50
CA MET A 92 6.17 3.30 -5.89
C MET A 92 7.53 3.73 -5.31
N GLN A 93 8.25 2.81 -4.65
CA GLN A 93 9.61 3.07 -4.15
C GLN A 93 10.60 3.29 -5.27
N ASP A 94 10.47 2.58 -6.39
CA ASP A 94 11.31 2.77 -7.57
C ASP A 94 11.07 4.12 -8.24
N ILE A 95 9.82 4.58 -8.30
CA ILE A 95 9.50 5.94 -8.74
C ILE A 95 10.15 6.95 -7.78
N ASN A 96 10.04 6.78 -6.47
CA ASN A 96 10.66 7.69 -5.49
C ASN A 96 12.17 7.80 -5.67
N ARG A 97 12.87 6.67 -5.91
CA ARG A 97 14.31 6.68 -6.20
C ARG A 97 14.64 7.47 -7.47
N GLY A 98 13.81 7.33 -8.50
CA GLY A 98 13.96 8.13 -9.72
C GLY A 98 13.71 9.61 -9.50
N LEU A 99 12.71 9.96 -8.67
CA LEU A 99 12.44 11.36 -8.30
C LEU A 99 13.58 11.98 -7.46
N ASP A 100 14.23 11.19 -6.59
CA ASP A 100 15.41 11.63 -5.84
C ASP A 100 16.57 11.92 -6.79
N TYR A 101 16.84 11.01 -7.72
CA TYR A 101 17.86 11.17 -8.73
C TYR A 101 17.59 12.38 -9.66
N ALA A 102 16.35 12.56 -10.12
CA ALA A 102 15.93 13.72 -10.90
C ALA A 102 16.17 15.04 -10.14
N SER A 103 15.87 15.07 -8.84
CA SER A 103 16.12 16.23 -7.98
C SER A 103 17.62 16.58 -7.87
N GLU A 104 18.47 15.55 -7.86
CA GLU A 104 19.93 15.70 -7.84
C GLU A 104 20.45 16.25 -9.18
N MET A 105 19.96 15.70 -10.30
CA MET A 105 20.32 16.19 -11.64
C MET A 105 19.87 17.63 -11.87
N TYR A 106 18.70 18.01 -11.36
CA TYR A 106 18.21 19.39 -11.40
C TYR A 106 19.17 20.34 -10.68
N LYS A 107 19.62 19.98 -9.47
CA LYS A 107 20.59 20.79 -8.70
C LYS A 107 21.93 20.94 -9.40
N LEU A 108 22.35 19.93 -10.16
CA LEU A 108 23.59 19.93 -10.93
C LEU A 108 23.45 20.63 -12.28
N GLY A 109 22.29 21.11 -12.67
CA GLY A 109 22.02 21.73 -13.96
C GLY A 109 22.12 20.76 -15.16
N ASN A 110 22.04 19.45 -14.93
CA ASN A 110 22.17 18.43 -15.98
C ASN A 110 20.80 18.12 -16.61
N ASN A 111 20.37 19.00 -17.52
CA ASN A 111 19.04 18.91 -18.13
C ASN A 111 18.84 17.63 -18.96
N GLU A 112 19.84 17.14 -19.68
CA GLU A 112 19.72 15.92 -20.50
C GLU A 112 19.41 14.67 -19.64
N LYS A 113 20.16 14.51 -18.54
CA LYS A 113 19.92 13.40 -17.61
C LYS A 113 18.59 13.55 -16.86
N LEU A 114 18.23 14.79 -16.55
CA LEU A 114 16.97 15.11 -15.90
C LEU A 114 15.76 14.70 -16.77
N GLU A 115 15.76 15.05 -18.06
CA GLU A 115 14.71 14.66 -19.00
C GLU A 115 14.59 13.13 -19.15
N LYS A 116 15.72 12.45 -19.34
CA LYS A 116 15.74 10.98 -19.43
C LYS A 116 15.17 10.30 -18.18
N GLU A 117 15.49 10.83 -17.00
CA GLU A 117 14.97 10.27 -15.75
C GLU A 117 13.48 10.61 -15.57
N HIS A 118 13.04 11.77 -16.00
CA HIS A 118 11.62 12.11 -16.02
C HIS A 118 10.82 11.17 -16.91
N GLU A 119 11.29 10.87 -18.12
CA GLU A 119 10.66 9.91 -19.03
C GLU A 119 10.55 8.51 -18.38
N ARG A 120 11.64 8.05 -17.75
CA ARG A 120 11.64 6.76 -17.02
C ARG A 120 10.61 6.74 -15.89
N ASN A 121 10.52 7.82 -15.12
CA ASN A 121 9.56 7.91 -14.03
C ASN A 121 8.13 7.96 -14.55
N CYS A 122 7.88 8.60 -15.69
CA CYS A 122 6.57 8.57 -16.35
C CYS A 122 6.22 7.17 -16.87
N LEU A 123 7.16 6.42 -17.45
CA LEU A 123 6.93 5.03 -17.85
C LEU A 123 6.57 4.16 -16.65
N LYS A 124 7.36 4.23 -15.56
CA LYS A 124 7.06 3.50 -14.31
C LYS A 124 5.70 3.87 -13.71
N ALA A 125 5.33 5.16 -13.78
CA ALA A 125 4.06 5.66 -13.32
C ALA A 125 2.88 5.13 -14.17
N ASN A 126 3.06 5.07 -15.50
CA ASN A 126 2.08 4.46 -16.41
C ASN A 126 1.92 2.96 -16.13
N ALA A 127 3.03 2.22 -16.00
CA ALA A 127 3.01 0.79 -15.67
C ALA A 127 2.28 0.54 -14.33
N LEU A 128 2.50 1.39 -13.33
CA LEU A 128 1.82 1.29 -12.03
C LEU A 128 0.30 1.40 -12.17
N LEU A 129 -0.20 2.41 -12.91
CA LEU A 129 -1.64 2.71 -12.98
C LEU A 129 -2.38 1.96 -14.08
N PHE A 130 -1.73 1.73 -15.21
CA PHE A 130 -2.41 1.25 -16.43
C PHE A 130 -1.87 -0.09 -16.94
N GLY A 131 -0.73 -0.55 -16.41
CA GLY A 131 -0.04 -1.72 -16.92
C GLY A 131 0.90 -1.42 -18.10
N GLU A 132 1.65 -2.39 -18.53
CA GLU A 132 2.59 -2.33 -19.67
C GLU A 132 2.27 -3.45 -20.65
N ASP A 133 2.26 -3.17 -21.95
CA ASP A 133 2.20 -4.16 -23.07
C ASP A 133 1.18 -5.29 -22.91
N GLY A 134 -0.02 -4.99 -22.40
CA GLY A 134 -1.10 -5.96 -22.20
C GLY A 134 -1.07 -6.63 -20.82
N GLU A 135 -0.15 -6.26 -19.94
CA GLU A 135 -0.18 -6.65 -18.53
C GLU A 135 -1.20 -5.80 -17.74
N GLU A 136 -1.79 -6.41 -16.72
CA GLU A 136 -2.69 -5.71 -15.80
C GLU A 136 -1.92 -4.69 -14.97
N SER A 137 -2.57 -3.56 -14.62
CA SER A 137 -1.96 -2.55 -13.74
C SER A 137 -1.52 -3.17 -12.40
N LEU A 138 -0.46 -2.63 -11.80
CA LEU A 138 -0.03 -3.08 -10.47
C LEU A 138 -0.92 -2.51 -9.35
N PHE A 139 -1.58 -1.37 -9.62
CA PHE A 139 -2.37 -0.64 -8.64
C PHE A 139 -3.72 -1.29 -8.35
N GLU A 140 -4.50 -1.63 -9.38
CA GLU A 140 -5.88 -2.10 -9.20
C GLU A 140 -5.98 -3.46 -8.48
N PRO A 141 -5.16 -4.49 -8.78
CA PRO A 141 -5.14 -5.74 -8.01
C PRO A 141 -4.79 -5.54 -6.54
N ALA A 142 -3.77 -4.72 -6.23
CA ALA A 142 -3.38 -4.41 -4.87
C ALA A 142 -4.50 -3.67 -4.12
N LYS A 143 -5.12 -2.66 -4.76
CA LYS A 143 -6.25 -1.92 -4.21
C LYS A 143 -7.43 -2.84 -3.92
N LYS A 144 -7.80 -3.72 -4.86
CA LYS A 144 -8.91 -4.67 -4.69
C LYS A 144 -8.70 -5.59 -3.47
N ILE A 145 -7.48 -6.07 -3.27
CA ILE A 145 -7.13 -6.86 -2.09
C ILE A 145 -7.37 -6.05 -0.81
N ILE A 146 -6.80 -4.86 -0.72
CA ILE A 146 -6.90 -4.00 0.47
C ILE A 146 -8.36 -3.62 0.75
N ASP A 147 -9.12 -3.23 -0.28
CA ASP A 147 -10.55 -2.92 -0.15
C ASP A 147 -11.34 -4.14 0.34
N SER A 148 -11.02 -5.36 -0.13
CA SER A 148 -11.65 -6.60 0.34
C SER A 148 -11.41 -6.84 1.82
N LYS A 149 -10.16 -6.63 2.31
CA LYS A 149 -9.79 -6.79 3.73
C LYS A 149 -10.51 -5.79 4.64
N ILE A 150 -10.78 -4.60 4.13
CA ILE A 150 -11.52 -3.56 4.87
C ILE A 150 -13.03 -3.83 4.88
N SER A 151 -13.59 -4.31 3.75
CA SER A 151 -15.02 -4.52 3.56
C SER A 151 -15.55 -5.77 4.25
N VAL A 152 -14.68 -6.76 4.54
CA VAL A 152 -15.11 -7.98 5.23
C VAL A 152 -15.72 -7.62 6.58
N SER A 153 -16.99 -7.97 6.73
CA SER A 153 -17.71 -7.81 7.98
C SER A 153 -16.98 -8.53 9.10
N TRP A 154 -16.89 -7.89 10.26
CA TRP A 154 -16.20 -8.36 11.45
C TRP A 154 -16.62 -9.78 11.93
N TRP A 155 -17.69 -10.35 11.38
CA TRP A 155 -18.19 -11.69 11.67
C TRP A 155 -17.52 -12.83 10.89
N ARG A 156 -16.66 -12.54 9.88
CA ARG A 156 -16.10 -13.54 8.96
C ARG A 156 -14.61 -13.85 9.15
N TYR A 157 -14.02 -13.40 10.24
CA TYR A 157 -12.64 -13.79 10.59
C TYR A 157 -12.59 -14.75 11.75
#